data_f083a4c32625db75fa824baf9fd67af5
#
_entry.id   f083a4c32625db75fa824baf9fd67af5
#
_cell.length_a   1.000
_cell.length_b   1.000
_cell.length_c   1.000
_cell.angle_alpha   90.00
_cell.angle_beta   90.00
_cell.angle_gamma   90.00
#
_symmetry.space_group_name_H-M   'P 1'
#
loop_
_entity.id
_entity.type
_entity.pdbx_description
1 polymer ?
#
loop_
_entity_poly.entity_id
_entity_poly.type
_entity_poly.pdbx_seq_one_letter_code
_entity_poly.pdbx_strand_id
1 'polypeptide(L)'
;MKKKALRKDFYMEIRKSMGRFLSIFFIVAIGCAFFAGIRSSEPDMRYSGDAYFDRKNLMDLQVISTMGLTDEDVEAIEKLDGIEKAEAGYSVDALCTEGDNQIVMHVMSLLPSMNQVQVENGRLPEKSDECVVDADFLSKSTLKIGDRVTLSSGTDKPVTDSLKEDTFTIVGSVSSPCYIGFQRGSTTIGSGNISAFLCVPEESFCMEVYTEIYAQVKGAEKLTAFTDQYDQRIDSVMKEVEAIKEEREKARYDEIVTEASEKLADAEKAVSYTHLRAHETDSYL
;
A
#
# COMPACT_ATOMS: atom_id res chain seq x y z
N MET A 1 35.08 59.90 22.48
CA MET A 1 35.37 59.35 23.83
C MET A 1 34.15 58.77 24.58
N LYS A 2 32.92 59.21 24.32
CA LYS A 2 31.70 58.74 25.02
C LYS A 2 31.36 57.24 24.82
N LYS A 3 31.72 56.64 23.70
CA LYS A 3 31.38 55.21 23.42
C LYS A 3 32.15 54.17 24.29
N LYS A 4 33.36 54.48 24.74
CA LYS A 4 34.16 53.56 25.61
C LYS A 4 33.62 53.48 27.03
N ALA A 5 33.19 54.60 27.58
CA ALA A 5 32.60 54.67 28.94
C ALA A 5 31.27 53.89 29.00
N LEU A 6 30.39 54.12 28.00
CA LEU A 6 29.10 53.43 27.89
C LEU A 6 29.24 51.90 27.81
N ARG A 7 30.22 51.40 27.05
CA ARG A 7 30.51 49.97 26.98
C ARG A 7 31.02 49.41 28.31
N LYS A 8 31.86 50.16 29.02
CA LYS A 8 32.37 49.74 30.32
C LYS A 8 31.26 49.67 31.36
N ASP A 9 30.36 50.64 31.40
CA ASP A 9 29.20 50.62 32.29
C ASP A 9 28.26 49.49 31.99
N PHE A 10 27.98 49.22 30.72
CA PHE A 10 27.16 48.07 30.28
C PHE A 10 27.75 46.72 30.73
N TYR A 11 29.06 46.51 30.57
CA TYR A 11 29.72 45.29 31.02
C TYR A 11 29.73 45.15 32.57
N MET A 12 29.86 46.27 33.29
CA MET A 12 29.80 46.24 34.76
C MET A 12 28.40 45.94 35.28
N GLU A 13 27.35 46.42 34.60
CA GLU A 13 25.95 46.18 34.97
C GLU A 13 25.55 44.72 34.74
N ILE A 14 25.96 44.14 33.60
CA ILE A 14 25.80 42.70 33.33
C ILE A 14 26.50 41.87 34.41
N ARG A 15 27.71 42.21 34.78
CA ARG A 15 28.49 41.48 35.80
C ARG A 15 27.89 41.55 37.19
N LYS A 16 27.21 42.67 37.56
CA LYS A 16 26.48 42.82 38.82
C LYS A 16 25.18 42.01 38.86
N SER A 17 24.54 41.81 37.72
CA SER A 17 23.26 41.08 37.61
C SER A 17 23.37 39.82 36.78
N MET A 18 24.53 39.13 36.81
CA MET A 18 24.87 37.99 35.97
C MET A 18 23.81 36.88 36.01
N GLY A 19 23.25 36.56 37.18
CA GLY A 19 22.20 35.54 37.28
C GLY A 19 20.93 35.88 36.51
N ARG A 20 20.49 37.15 36.57
CA ARG A 20 19.31 37.61 35.81
C ARG A 20 19.61 37.68 34.32
N PHE A 21 20.78 38.13 33.93
CA PHE A 21 21.22 38.18 32.53
C PHE A 21 21.27 36.77 31.93
N LEU A 22 21.91 35.81 32.62
CA LEU A 22 22.00 34.42 32.17
C LEU A 22 20.63 33.76 32.07
N SER A 23 19.72 34.01 33.03
CA SER A 23 18.37 33.47 32.95
C SER A 23 17.63 33.93 31.70
N ILE A 24 17.64 35.23 31.40
CA ILE A 24 17.00 35.79 30.22
C ILE A 24 17.68 35.30 28.96
N PHE A 25 19.02 35.26 28.93
CA PHE A 25 19.78 34.76 27.80
C PHE A 25 19.43 33.31 27.47
N PHE A 26 19.41 32.44 28.49
CA PHE A 26 19.07 31.03 28.25
C PHE A 26 17.63 30.82 27.84
N ILE A 27 16.68 31.58 28.37
CA ILE A 27 15.28 31.50 27.94
C ILE A 27 15.15 31.84 26.44
N VAL A 28 15.77 32.94 26.04
CA VAL A 28 15.75 33.36 24.62
C VAL A 28 16.53 32.38 23.73
N ALA A 29 17.72 31.94 24.17
CA ALA A 29 18.54 30.99 23.41
C ALA A 29 17.85 29.66 23.23
N ILE A 30 17.21 29.10 24.26
CA ILE A 30 16.43 27.86 24.18
C ILE A 30 15.23 28.04 23.25
N GLY A 31 14.50 29.16 23.37
CA GLY A 31 13.38 29.47 22.48
C GLY A 31 13.79 29.55 21.00
N CYS A 32 14.88 30.27 20.70
CA CYS A 32 15.42 30.36 19.34
C CYS A 32 15.94 29.02 18.84
N ALA A 33 16.66 28.27 19.67
CA ALA A 33 17.19 26.96 19.30
C ALA A 33 16.07 25.95 19.01
N PHE A 34 15.03 25.91 19.84
CA PHE A 34 13.87 25.08 19.68
C PHE A 34 13.11 25.40 18.38
N PHE A 35 12.84 26.69 18.15
CA PHE A 35 12.19 27.13 16.92
C PHE A 35 13.02 26.80 15.66
N ALA A 36 14.33 27.07 15.68
CA ALA A 36 15.21 26.73 14.58
C ALA A 36 15.27 25.22 14.34
N GLY A 37 15.34 24.42 15.42
CA GLY A 37 15.33 22.95 15.34
C GLY A 37 14.05 22.40 14.69
N ILE A 38 12.88 22.87 15.10
CA ILE A 38 11.61 22.47 14.47
C ILE A 38 11.57 22.84 13.00
N ARG A 39 12.00 24.06 12.65
CA ARG A 39 11.98 24.54 11.26
C ARG A 39 12.95 23.77 10.36
N SER A 40 14.07 23.28 10.89
CA SER A 40 15.02 22.48 10.10
C SER A 40 14.59 21.01 9.97
N SER A 41 13.74 20.50 10.85
CA SER A 41 13.30 19.09 10.82
C SER A 41 12.42 18.78 9.61
N GLU A 42 11.57 19.72 9.17
CA GLU A 42 10.66 19.52 8.05
C GLU A 42 11.38 19.19 6.74
N PRO A 43 12.33 20.00 6.24
CA PRO A 43 13.05 19.68 5.02
C PRO A 43 13.89 18.39 5.12
N ASP A 44 14.49 18.13 6.29
CA ASP A 44 15.30 16.92 6.50
C ASP A 44 14.44 15.65 6.47
N MET A 45 13.24 15.69 7.08
CA MET A 45 12.29 14.59 7.03
C MET A 45 11.79 14.37 5.61
N ARG A 46 11.46 15.43 4.88
CA ARG A 46 10.99 15.37 3.49
C ARG A 46 12.05 14.74 2.59
N TYR A 47 13.28 15.23 2.66
CA TYR A 47 14.40 14.69 1.89
C TYR A 47 14.70 13.20 2.23
N SER A 48 14.66 12.85 3.51
CA SER A 48 14.89 11.47 3.93
C SER A 48 13.77 10.55 3.49
N GLY A 49 12.51 11.01 3.53
CA GLY A 49 11.35 10.29 3.03
C GLY A 49 11.41 10.06 1.53
N ASP A 50 11.70 11.12 0.78
CA ASP A 50 11.87 11.09 -0.68
C ASP A 50 12.94 10.06 -1.09
N ALA A 51 14.15 10.16 -0.53
CA ALA A 51 15.23 9.21 -0.79
C ALA A 51 14.90 7.76 -0.37
N TYR A 52 13.99 7.56 0.57
CA TYR A 52 13.48 6.23 0.92
C TYR A 52 12.50 5.71 -0.13
N PHE A 53 11.57 6.55 -0.59
CA PHE A 53 10.59 6.19 -1.61
C PHE A 53 11.27 5.84 -2.93
N ASP A 54 12.23 6.65 -3.39
CA ASP A 54 13.02 6.37 -4.59
C ASP A 54 13.73 5.01 -4.51
N ARG A 55 14.39 4.75 -3.38
CA ARG A 55 15.11 3.46 -3.19
C ARG A 55 14.20 2.25 -3.16
N LYS A 56 12.93 2.43 -2.80
CA LYS A 56 11.93 1.37 -2.71
C LYS A 56 11.02 1.31 -3.93
N ASN A 57 11.27 2.16 -4.91
CA ASN A 57 10.44 2.29 -6.10
C ASN A 57 8.96 2.42 -5.74
N LEU A 58 8.64 3.32 -4.79
CA LEU A 58 7.25 3.53 -4.40
C LEU A 58 6.46 4.02 -5.61
N MET A 59 5.26 3.50 -5.77
CA MET A 59 4.32 3.98 -6.77
C MET A 59 4.00 5.46 -6.60
N ASP A 60 3.76 6.15 -7.70
CA ASP A 60 3.23 7.52 -7.71
C ASP A 60 1.70 7.54 -7.81
N LEU A 61 1.14 6.57 -8.53
CA LEU A 61 -0.30 6.42 -8.74
C LEU A 61 -0.74 4.98 -8.47
N GLN A 62 -1.95 4.85 -7.94
CA GLN A 62 -2.64 3.57 -7.74
C GLN A 62 -4.01 3.62 -8.40
N VAL A 63 -4.32 2.64 -9.23
CA VAL A 63 -5.62 2.45 -9.84
C VAL A 63 -6.28 1.22 -9.23
N ILE A 64 -7.50 1.37 -8.74
CA ILE A 64 -8.29 0.32 -8.09
C ILE A 64 -9.60 0.15 -8.87
N SER A 65 -10.03 -1.08 -9.09
CA SER A 65 -11.30 -1.38 -9.73
C SER A 65 -12.11 -2.41 -8.92
N THR A 66 -13.40 -2.15 -8.79
CA THR A 66 -14.35 -3.11 -8.20
C THR A 66 -14.76 -4.23 -9.15
N MET A 67 -14.53 -4.05 -10.46
CA MET A 67 -14.78 -5.05 -11.50
C MET A 67 -13.55 -5.88 -11.87
N GLY A 68 -12.42 -5.60 -11.19
CA GLY A 68 -11.11 -6.12 -11.54
C GLY A 68 -10.46 -5.37 -12.70
N LEU A 69 -9.17 -5.55 -12.85
CA LEU A 69 -8.31 -4.96 -13.87
C LEU A 69 -7.66 -6.08 -14.69
N THR A 70 -7.40 -5.83 -15.96
CA THR A 70 -6.86 -6.83 -16.91
C THR A 70 -5.50 -6.39 -17.44
N ASP A 71 -4.83 -7.27 -18.18
CA ASP A 71 -3.56 -6.94 -18.85
C ASP A 71 -3.73 -5.78 -19.83
N GLU A 72 -4.90 -5.66 -20.49
CA GLU A 72 -5.21 -4.54 -21.38
C GLU A 72 -5.29 -3.20 -20.63
N ASP A 73 -5.72 -3.22 -19.35
CA ASP A 73 -5.73 -2.01 -18.51
C ASP A 73 -4.30 -1.60 -18.17
N VAL A 74 -3.42 -2.56 -17.83
CA VAL A 74 -2.00 -2.31 -17.60
C VAL A 74 -1.35 -1.71 -18.85
N GLU A 75 -1.56 -2.33 -19.99
CA GLU A 75 -1.03 -1.85 -21.28
C GLU A 75 -1.58 -0.44 -21.64
N ALA A 76 -2.86 -0.18 -21.38
CA ALA A 76 -3.46 1.11 -21.66
C ALA A 76 -2.83 2.22 -20.80
N ILE A 77 -2.54 1.93 -19.52
CA ILE A 77 -1.86 2.86 -18.62
C ILE A 77 -0.39 3.04 -19.04
N GLU A 78 0.34 1.97 -19.38
CA GLU A 78 1.74 2.06 -19.81
C GLU A 78 1.93 2.86 -21.11
N LYS A 79 0.92 2.88 -21.99
CA LYS A 79 0.96 3.64 -23.25
C LYS A 79 0.79 5.15 -23.08
N LEU A 80 0.40 5.62 -21.89
CA LEU A 80 0.29 7.06 -21.61
C LEU A 80 1.69 7.72 -21.57
N ASP A 81 1.81 8.87 -22.19
CA ASP A 81 3.10 9.57 -22.29
C ASP A 81 3.68 9.93 -20.92
N GLY A 82 2.83 10.18 -19.94
CA GLY A 82 3.20 10.54 -18.58
C GLY A 82 3.68 9.37 -17.72
N ILE A 83 3.43 8.11 -18.10
CA ILE A 83 3.74 6.91 -17.31
C ILE A 83 5.10 6.34 -17.73
N GLU A 84 5.95 6.04 -16.76
CA GLU A 84 7.24 5.37 -16.97
C GLU A 84 7.09 3.85 -16.94
N LYS A 85 6.31 3.34 -15.98
CA LYS A 85 6.05 1.92 -15.79
C LYS A 85 4.72 1.71 -15.06
N ALA A 86 4.03 0.62 -15.37
CA ALA A 86 2.91 0.12 -14.60
C ALA A 86 3.13 -1.35 -14.20
N GLU A 87 2.68 -1.74 -13.02
CA GLU A 87 2.67 -3.12 -12.53
C GLU A 87 1.32 -3.43 -11.92
N ALA A 88 0.74 -4.56 -12.30
CA ALA A 88 -0.49 -5.05 -11.68
C ALA A 88 -0.18 -5.79 -10.37
N GLY A 89 -1.14 -5.80 -9.47
CA GLY A 89 -1.05 -6.52 -8.22
C GLY A 89 -2.40 -7.01 -7.72
N TYR A 90 -2.32 -7.91 -6.77
CA TYR A 90 -3.48 -8.44 -6.07
C TYR A 90 -3.48 -7.98 -4.62
N SER A 91 -4.66 -7.67 -4.12
CA SER A 91 -4.86 -7.44 -2.70
C SER A 91 -6.21 -7.98 -2.24
N VAL A 92 -6.27 -8.42 -0.99
CA VAL A 92 -7.51 -8.85 -0.33
C VAL A 92 -7.38 -8.62 1.18
N ASP A 93 -8.45 -8.15 1.80
CA ASP A 93 -8.52 -8.08 3.25
C ASP A 93 -8.98 -9.42 3.82
N ALA A 94 -8.27 -9.92 4.81
CA ALA A 94 -8.55 -11.18 5.46
C ALA A 94 -8.48 -11.06 6.98
N LEU A 95 -9.17 -11.96 7.68
CA LEU A 95 -9.12 -12.07 9.13
C LEU A 95 -8.10 -13.12 9.52
N CYS A 96 -7.22 -12.77 10.43
CA CYS A 96 -6.32 -13.68 11.14
C CYS A 96 -6.78 -13.79 12.60
N THR A 97 -6.80 -14.99 13.15
CA THR A 97 -7.11 -15.23 14.56
C THR A 97 -5.82 -15.52 15.32
N GLU A 98 -5.52 -14.68 16.30
CA GLU A 98 -4.40 -14.85 17.22
C GLU A 98 -4.94 -15.00 18.66
N GLY A 99 -4.95 -16.21 19.18
CA GLY A 99 -5.62 -16.52 20.46
C GLY A 99 -7.11 -16.18 20.42
N ASP A 100 -7.56 -15.28 21.30
CA ASP A 100 -8.94 -14.79 21.35
C ASP A 100 -9.16 -13.52 20.52
N ASN A 101 -8.11 -12.98 19.87
CA ASN A 101 -8.19 -11.75 19.12
C ASN A 101 -8.34 -12.04 17.62
N GLN A 102 -9.23 -11.28 16.98
CA GLN A 102 -9.38 -11.27 15.53
C GLN A 102 -8.74 -10.01 14.96
N ILE A 103 -7.84 -10.19 14.00
CA ILE A 103 -7.02 -9.13 13.41
C ILE A 103 -7.34 -9.07 11.92
N VAL A 104 -7.58 -7.87 11.40
CA VAL A 104 -7.71 -7.67 9.96
C VAL A 104 -6.33 -7.45 9.36
N MET A 105 -5.98 -8.28 8.39
CA MET A 105 -4.74 -8.21 7.63
C MET A 105 -5.03 -7.84 6.18
N HIS A 106 -4.29 -6.88 5.65
CA HIS A 106 -4.26 -6.59 4.23
C HIS A 106 -3.24 -7.52 3.56
N VAL A 107 -3.72 -8.49 2.81
CA VAL A 107 -2.90 -9.45 2.06
C VAL A 107 -2.64 -8.89 0.68
N MET A 108 -1.37 -8.72 0.30
CA MET A 108 -0.98 -8.17 -0.98
C MET A 108 0.06 -9.04 -1.67
N SER A 109 0.08 -9.01 -3.01
CA SER A 109 1.13 -9.64 -3.78
C SER A 109 2.43 -8.87 -3.71
N LEU A 110 3.56 -9.57 -3.70
CA LEU A 110 4.87 -8.96 -3.92
C LEU A 110 4.99 -8.57 -5.39
N LEU A 111 5.40 -7.34 -5.64
CA LEU A 111 5.59 -6.82 -7.00
C LEU A 111 7.02 -7.07 -7.49
N PRO A 112 7.23 -7.24 -8.80
CA PRO A 112 8.56 -7.47 -9.36
C PRO A 112 9.53 -6.33 -9.12
N SER A 113 9.11 -5.08 -9.22
CA SER A 113 10.02 -3.94 -9.10
C SER A 113 9.47 -2.73 -8.35
N MET A 114 8.15 -2.55 -8.25
CA MET A 114 7.55 -1.45 -7.48
C MET A 114 7.29 -1.82 -6.03
N ASN A 115 7.09 -0.82 -5.18
CA ASN A 115 6.70 -0.97 -3.77
C ASN A 115 7.58 -1.96 -2.98
N GLN A 116 8.88 -1.95 -3.24
CA GLN A 116 9.82 -2.95 -2.72
C GLN A 116 9.91 -2.94 -1.20
N VAL A 117 9.44 -4.02 -0.57
CA VAL A 117 9.49 -4.18 0.87
C VAL A 117 10.95 -4.28 1.37
N GLN A 118 11.17 -3.92 2.63
CA GLN A 118 12.45 -4.08 3.31
C GLN A 118 12.36 -5.28 4.26
N VAL A 119 13.17 -6.31 4.02
CA VAL A 119 13.28 -7.43 4.96
C VAL A 119 13.99 -6.96 6.23
N GLU A 120 13.29 -7.06 7.36
CA GLU A 120 13.82 -6.75 8.68
C GLU A 120 14.43 -8.00 9.34
N ASN A 121 13.73 -9.13 9.23
CA ASN A 121 14.19 -10.43 9.70
C ASN A 121 13.75 -11.55 8.76
N GLY A 122 14.54 -12.62 8.68
CA GLY A 122 14.22 -13.77 7.84
C GLY A 122 14.55 -13.53 6.36
N ARG A 123 13.66 -13.94 5.47
CA ARG A 123 13.80 -13.85 4.01
C ARG A 123 12.47 -13.55 3.34
N LEU A 124 12.49 -13.24 2.05
CA LEU A 124 11.27 -13.19 1.22
C LEU A 124 10.74 -14.61 0.95
N PRO A 125 9.41 -14.73 0.66
CA PRO A 125 8.79 -15.99 0.27
C PRO A 125 9.39 -16.51 -1.05
N GLU A 126 9.59 -17.82 -1.12
CA GLU A 126 10.03 -18.54 -2.33
C GLU A 126 8.97 -19.52 -2.84
N LYS A 127 7.92 -19.76 -2.04
CA LYS A 127 6.82 -20.69 -2.34
C LYS A 127 5.48 -20.02 -2.11
N SER A 128 4.47 -20.51 -2.80
CA SER A 128 3.09 -19.98 -2.70
C SER A 128 2.45 -20.13 -1.32
N ASP A 129 2.93 -21.03 -0.47
CA ASP A 129 2.48 -21.23 0.91
C ASP A 129 3.30 -20.48 1.96
N GLU A 130 4.23 -19.62 1.53
CA GLU A 130 5.06 -18.78 2.39
C GLU A 130 4.58 -17.33 2.37
N CYS A 131 4.78 -16.63 3.49
CA CYS A 131 4.48 -15.21 3.58
C CYS A 131 5.54 -14.44 4.37
N VAL A 132 5.57 -13.13 4.16
CA VAL A 132 6.21 -12.18 5.08
C VAL A 132 5.16 -11.26 5.67
N VAL A 133 5.34 -10.89 6.93
CA VAL A 133 4.36 -10.10 7.68
C VAL A 133 4.95 -8.77 8.12
N ASP A 134 4.08 -7.81 8.40
CA ASP A 134 4.43 -6.51 8.97
C ASP A 134 5.30 -6.68 10.21
N ALA A 135 6.50 -6.08 10.19
CA ALA A 135 7.47 -6.20 11.28
C ALA A 135 6.95 -5.60 12.59
N ASP A 136 6.16 -4.51 12.52
CA ASP A 136 5.54 -3.89 13.70
C ASP A 136 4.52 -4.83 14.33
N PHE A 137 3.69 -5.48 13.52
CA PHE A 137 2.74 -6.50 13.96
C PHE A 137 3.48 -7.69 14.59
N LEU A 138 4.45 -8.29 13.89
CA LEU A 138 5.15 -9.49 14.40
C LEU A 138 5.87 -9.22 15.72
N SER A 139 6.40 -8.00 15.91
CA SER A 139 7.08 -7.61 17.15
C SER A 139 6.16 -7.57 18.38
N LYS A 140 4.84 -7.39 18.18
CA LYS A 140 3.82 -7.27 19.22
C LYS A 140 2.96 -8.54 19.37
N SER A 141 3.04 -9.42 18.38
CA SER A 141 2.29 -10.68 18.28
C SER A 141 2.97 -11.81 19.04
N THR A 142 2.24 -12.89 19.29
CA THR A 142 2.80 -14.15 19.80
C THR A 142 3.44 -14.99 18.71
N LEU A 143 3.14 -14.68 17.44
CA LEU A 143 3.66 -15.37 16.26
C LEU A 143 5.15 -15.09 16.04
N LYS A 144 5.82 -16.07 15.43
CA LYS A 144 7.26 -15.99 15.10
C LYS A 144 7.52 -16.47 13.69
N ILE A 145 8.69 -16.16 13.17
CA ILE A 145 9.18 -16.76 11.93
C ILE A 145 9.24 -18.28 12.11
N GLY A 146 8.62 -19.00 11.18
CA GLY A 146 8.44 -20.45 11.19
C GLY A 146 7.03 -20.88 11.63
N ASP A 147 6.24 -20.01 12.27
CA ASP A 147 4.86 -20.30 12.62
C ASP A 147 3.94 -20.16 11.39
N ARG A 148 2.73 -20.71 11.51
CA ARG A 148 1.71 -20.63 10.47
C ARG A 148 0.63 -19.62 10.85
N VAL A 149 0.24 -18.82 9.88
CA VAL A 149 -0.88 -17.88 9.98
C VAL A 149 -2.03 -18.41 9.12
N THR A 150 -3.21 -18.52 9.72
CA THR A 150 -4.42 -18.95 9.00
C THR A 150 -5.34 -17.77 8.80
N LEU A 151 -5.80 -17.59 7.58
CA LEU A 151 -6.63 -16.48 7.12
C LEU A 151 -8.06 -16.96 6.86
N SER A 152 -9.02 -16.10 7.12
CA SER A 152 -10.42 -16.28 6.74
C SER A 152 -10.97 -15.00 6.10
N SER A 153 -11.95 -15.10 5.23
CA SER A 153 -12.42 -13.94 4.47
C SER A 153 -13.16 -12.89 5.30
N GLY A 154 -13.73 -13.29 6.43
CA GLY A 154 -14.64 -12.43 7.20
C GLY A 154 -15.98 -12.16 6.51
N THR A 155 -16.29 -12.88 5.44
CA THR A 155 -17.53 -12.83 4.66
C THR A 155 -18.12 -14.24 4.51
N ASP A 156 -19.26 -14.36 3.81
CA ASP A 156 -19.88 -15.68 3.53
C ASP A 156 -19.12 -16.50 2.47
N LYS A 157 -18.19 -15.87 1.75
CA LYS A 157 -17.35 -16.56 0.77
C LYS A 157 -16.05 -17.03 1.43
N PRO A 158 -15.51 -18.20 1.08
CA PRO A 158 -14.23 -18.65 1.60
C PRO A 158 -13.07 -17.77 1.08
N VAL A 159 -12.01 -17.63 1.87
CA VAL A 159 -10.81 -16.89 1.46
C VAL A 159 -10.11 -17.54 0.26
N THR A 160 -10.34 -18.84 0.07
CA THR A 160 -9.84 -19.62 -1.07
C THR A 160 -10.47 -19.28 -2.42
N ASP A 161 -11.48 -18.41 -2.46
CA ASP A 161 -11.94 -17.80 -3.71
C ASP A 161 -10.95 -16.74 -4.24
N SER A 162 -10.07 -16.24 -3.39
CA SER A 162 -9.06 -15.22 -3.74
C SER A 162 -7.62 -15.74 -3.59
N LEU A 163 -7.37 -16.62 -2.63
CA LEU A 163 -6.06 -17.20 -2.33
C LEU A 163 -6.09 -18.70 -2.56
N LYS A 164 -5.02 -19.28 -3.10
CA LYS A 164 -4.92 -20.75 -3.30
C LYS A 164 -4.92 -21.53 -1.98
N GLU A 165 -4.37 -20.92 -0.94
CA GLU A 165 -4.26 -21.49 0.39
C GLU A 165 -4.85 -20.52 1.42
N ASP A 166 -5.37 -21.05 2.51
CA ASP A 166 -5.84 -20.27 3.66
C ASP A 166 -4.79 -20.12 4.76
N THR A 167 -3.70 -20.88 4.67
CA THR A 167 -2.70 -20.97 5.72
C THR A 167 -1.29 -20.84 5.13
N PHE A 168 -0.54 -19.85 5.64
CA PHE A 168 0.79 -19.49 5.17
C PHE A 168 1.84 -19.64 6.26
N THR A 169 3.06 -20.05 5.90
CA THR A 169 4.21 -20.11 6.79
C THR A 169 4.93 -18.75 6.80
N ILE A 170 5.10 -18.15 7.96
CA ILE A 170 5.84 -16.89 8.12
C ILE A 170 7.33 -17.17 7.93
N VAL A 171 7.93 -16.65 6.85
CA VAL A 171 9.37 -16.81 6.56
C VAL A 171 10.19 -15.56 6.83
N GLY A 172 9.53 -14.45 7.09
CA GLY A 172 10.21 -13.20 7.44
C GLY A 172 9.26 -12.11 7.91
N SER A 173 9.84 -11.03 8.38
CA SER A 173 9.14 -9.78 8.69
C SER A 173 9.70 -8.65 7.83
N VAL A 174 8.80 -7.77 7.38
CA VAL A 174 9.12 -6.69 6.45
C VAL A 174 8.51 -5.37 6.88
N SER A 175 9.15 -4.28 6.45
CA SER A 175 8.53 -2.96 6.37
C SER A 175 8.21 -2.62 4.92
N SER A 176 7.10 -1.91 4.69
CA SER A 176 6.65 -1.52 3.34
C SER A 176 6.68 0.00 3.18
N PRO A 177 7.13 0.51 2.02
CA PRO A 177 7.08 1.95 1.75
C PRO A 177 5.65 2.49 1.67
N CYS A 178 4.66 1.63 1.41
CA CYS A 178 3.24 2.01 1.42
C CYS A 178 2.71 2.32 2.83
N TYR A 179 3.41 1.89 3.88
CA TYR A 179 2.95 1.97 5.27
C TYR A 179 3.99 2.56 6.22
N ILE A 180 4.34 3.84 6.02
CA ILE A 180 5.26 4.56 6.91
C ILE A 180 4.61 4.98 8.23
N GLY A 181 3.30 5.16 8.25
CA GLY A 181 2.53 5.52 9.46
C GLY A 181 2.11 4.32 10.29
N PHE A 182 1.49 4.58 11.45
CA PHE A 182 0.91 3.52 12.30
C PHE A 182 -0.44 3.02 11.78
N GLN A 183 -1.13 3.79 10.94
CA GLN A 183 -2.40 3.41 10.35
C GLN A 183 -2.15 2.59 9.09
N ARG A 184 -2.87 1.46 8.94
CA ARG A 184 -2.78 0.56 7.79
C ARG A 184 -3.95 0.69 6.82
N GLY A 185 -4.94 1.52 7.15
CA GLY A 185 -6.13 1.75 6.33
C GLY A 185 -7.42 1.27 6.98
N SER A 186 -8.50 1.40 6.24
CA SER A 186 -9.85 0.95 6.63
C SER A 186 -10.33 -0.16 5.70
N THR A 187 -11.25 -0.98 6.20
CA THR A 187 -11.82 -2.11 5.49
C THR A 187 -13.30 -2.24 5.81
N THR A 188 -14.00 -3.10 5.08
CA THR A 188 -15.42 -3.42 5.34
C THR A 188 -15.60 -4.67 6.19
N ILE A 189 -14.53 -5.38 6.54
CA ILE A 189 -14.59 -6.62 7.32
C ILE A 189 -14.09 -6.42 8.76
N GLY A 190 -14.41 -7.35 9.65
CA GLY A 190 -13.94 -7.39 11.03
C GLY A 190 -14.19 -6.09 11.80
N SER A 191 -13.13 -5.51 12.35
CA SER A 191 -13.20 -4.27 13.14
C SER A 191 -13.39 -2.98 12.31
N GLY A 192 -13.34 -3.08 10.98
CA GLY A 192 -13.39 -1.92 10.08
C GLY A 192 -12.04 -1.22 9.90
N ASN A 193 -10.99 -1.71 10.55
CA ASN A 193 -9.63 -1.16 10.43
C ASN A 193 -8.64 -2.28 10.11
N ILE A 194 -7.75 -2.01 9.18
CA ILE A 194 -6.61 -2.89 8.89
C ILE A 194 -5.58 -2.71 10.00
N SER A 195 -5.20 -3.81 10.64
CA SER A 195 -4.27 -3.80 11.78
C SER A 195 -2.83 -4.09 11.36
N ALA A 196 -2.64 -4.89 10.30
CA ALA A 196 -1.35 -5.31 9.78
C ALA A 196 -1.44 -5.61 8.28
N PHE A 197 -0.31 -5.79 7.63
CA PHE A 197 -0.25 -6.31 6.28
C PHE A 197 0.54 -7.63 6.21
N LEU A 198 0.28 -8.40 5.17
CA LEU A 198 0.94 -9.65 4.86
C LEU A 198 1.23 -9.69 3.36
N CYS A 199 2.46 -10.02 2.96
CA CYS A 199 2.82 -10.13 1.56
C CYS A 199 3.10 -11.59 1.21
N VAL A 200 2.54 -12.02 0.08
CA VAL A 200 2.72 -13.35 -0.51
C VAL A 200 3.21 -13.24 -1.96
N PRO A 201 3.79 -14.28 -2.54
CA PRO A 201 4.04 -14.33 -3.98
C PRO A 201 2.75 -14.10 -4.78
N GLU A 202 2.87 -13.52 -5.96
CA GLU A 202 1.73 -13.32 -6.88
C GLU A 202 0.99 -14.62 -7.16
N GLU A 203 1.73 -15.71 -7.34
CA GLU A 203 1.22 -17.06 -7.59
C GLU A 203 0.36 -17.64 -6.46
N SER A 204 0.34 -17.02 -5.28
CA SER A 204 -0.54 -17.42 -4.16
C SER A 204 -1.98 -16.98 -4.37
N PHE A 205 -2.23 -16.05 -5.28
CA PHE A 205 -3.58 -15.64 -5.65
C PHE A 205 -4.16 -16.57 -6.73
N CYS A 206 -5.49 -16.73 -6.74
CA CYS A 206 -6.24 -17.50 -7.72
C CYS A 206 -7.29 -16.67 -8.46
N MET A 207 -7.26 -15.36 -8.31
CA MET A 207 -8.15 -14.44 -9.02
C MET A 207 -7.74 -14.30 -10.48
N GLU A 208 -8.72 -14.25 -11.39
CA GLU A 208 -8.52 -14.11 -12.83
C GLU A 208 -8.18 -12.67 -13.26
N VAL A 209 -8.44 -11.70 -12.37
CA VAL A 209 -8.25 -10.28 -12.64
C VAL A 209 -7.51 -9.63 -11.48
N TYR A 210 -6.71 -8.63 -11.79
CA TYR A 210 -5.98 -7.85 -10.80
C TYR A 210 -6.93 -6.95 -9.99
N THR A 211 -6.58 -6.66 -8.75
CA THR A 211 -7.32 -5.72 -7.91
C THR A 211 -6.80 -4.30 -8.04
N GLU A 212 -5.53 -4.16 -8.37
CA GLU A 212 -4.82 -2.89 -8.34
C GLU A 212 -3.79 -2.83 -9.48
N ILE A 213 -3.58 -1.62 -10.02
CA ILE A 213 -2.43 -1.29 -10.87
C ILE A 213 -1.68 -0.15 -10.21
N TYR A 214 -0.38 -0.32 -10.11
CA TYR A 214 0.54 0.67 -9.59
C TYR A 214 1.33 1.28 -10.74
N ALA A 215 1.52 2.59 -10.74
CA ALA A 215 2.22 3.27 -11.81
C ALA A 215 3.26 4.26 -11.29
N GLN A 216 4.37 4.37 -12.00
CA GLN A 216 5.40 5.38 -11.82
C GLN A 216 5.28 6.44 -12.91
N VAL A 217 5.39 7.70 -12.51
CA VAL A 217 5.25 8.85 -13.39
C VAL A 217 6.61 9.29 -13.90
N LYS A 218 6.75 9.44 -15.21
CA LYS A 218 7.99 9.90 -15.86
C LYS A 218 8.51 11.21 -15.26
N GLY A 219 9.71 11.14 -14.71
CA GLY A 219 10.43 12.28 -14.16
C GLY A 219 10.00 12.65 -12.74
N ALA A 220 9.10 11.91 -12.11
CA ALA A 220 8.72 12.12 -10.71
C ALA A 220 9.91 11.87 -9.77
N GLU A 221 10.77 10.89 -10.10
CA GLU A 221 11.98 10.57 -9.33
C GLU A 221 13.02 11.72 -9.25
N LYS A 222 12.86 12.76 -10.08
CA LYS A 222 13.71 13.97 -10.04
C LYS A 222 13.11 15.10 -9.21
N LEU A 223 11.90 14.92 -8.72
CA LEU A 223 11.16 15.90 -7.95
C LEU A 223 11.06 15.40 -6.51
N THR A 224 11.29 16.28 -5.57
CA THR A 224 11.15 15.90 -4.16
C THR A 224 9.67 15.69 -3.83
N ALA A 225 9.33 14.53 -3.27
CA ALA A 225 7.98 14.18 -2.83
C ALA A 225 7.42 15.23 -1.84
N PHE A 226 6.11 15.40 -1.84
CA PHE A 226 5.40 16.40 -1.02
C PHE A 226 5.77 17.87 -1.34
N THR A 227 6.15 18.16 -2.58
CA THR A 227 6.34 19.52 -3.08
C THR A 227 5.29 19.86 -4.13
N ASP A 228 4.98 21.15 -4.26
CA ASP A 228 4.03 21.62 -5.25
C ASP A 228 4.41 21.20 -6.69
N GLN A 229 5.71 21.03 -6.97
CA GLN A 229 6.19 20.59 -8.29
C GLN A 229 5.92 19.11 -8.53
N TYR A 230 6.12 18.29 -7.51
CA TYR A 230 5.77 16.86 -7.55
C TYR A 230 4.26 16.71 -7.73
N ASP A 231 3.47 17.36 -6.88
CA ASP A 231 2.00 17.27 -6.91
C ASP A 231 1.45 17.71 -8.28
N GLN A 232 1.94 18.82 -8.85
CA GLN A 232 1.53 19.28 -10.19
C GLN A 232 1.88 18.27 -11.29
N ARG A 233 3.02 17.58 -11.17
CA ARG A 233 3.40 16.53 -12.13
C ARG A 233 2.47 15.34 -12.03
N ILE A 234 2.20 14.85 -10.82
CA ILE A 234 1.27 13.75 -10.58
C ILE A 234 -0.14 14.11 -11.06
N ASP A 235 -0.66 15.28 -10.71
CA ASP A 235 -1.98 15.76 -11.14
C ASP A 235 -2.12 15.85 -12.67
N SER A 236 -1.04 16.18 -13.37
CA SER A 236 -1.07 16.24 -14.84
C SER A 236 -1.26 14.85 -15.45
N VAL A 237 -0.55 13.85 -14.93
CA VAL A 237 -0.61 12.46 -15.41
C VAL A 237 -1.89 11.76 -14.92
N MET A 238 -2.35 12.07 -13.72
CA MET A 238 -3.63 11.57 -13.22
C MET A 238 -4.79 11.91 -14.18
N LYS A 239 -4.80 13.13 -14.76
CA LYS A 239 -5.79 13.52 -15.77
C LYS A 239 -5.69 12.69 -17.06
N GLU A 240 -4.49 12.25 -17.46
CA GLU A 240 -4.30 11.35 -18.61
C GLU A 240 -4.90 9.97 -18.29
N VAL A 241 -4.69 9.45 -17.07
CA VAL A 241 -5.29 8.19 -16.60
C VAL A 241 -6.82 8.31 -16.50
N GLU A 242 -7.32 9.42 -15.93
CA GLU A 242 -8.76 9.68 -15.84
C GLU A 242 -9.42 9.77 -17.23
N ALA A 243 -8.72 10.28 -18.22
CA ALA A 243 -9.26 10.43 -19.58
C ALA A 243 -9.57 9.09 -20.27
N ILE A 244 -8.84 8.02 -19.94
CA ILE A 244 -9.09 6.67 -20.48
C ILE A 244 -10.07 5.85 -19.62
N LYS A 245 -10.44 6.35 -18.45
CA LYS A 245 -11.22 5.62 -17.45
C LYS A 245 -12.58 5.16 -18.02
N GLU A 246 -13.38 6.06 -18.60
CA GLU A 246 -14.73 5.72 -19.10
C GLU A 246 -14.69 4.66 -20.21
N GLU A 247 -13.68 4.73 -21.08
CA GLU A 247 -13.49 3.76 -22.16
C GLU A 247 -13.13 2.38 -21.58
N ARG A 248 -12.21 2.33 -20.62
CA ARG A 248 -11.77 1.07 -19.98
C ARG A 248 -12.87 0.46 -19.11
N GLU A 249 -13.58 1.26 -18.32
CA GLU A 249 -14.73 0.80 -17.53
C GLU A 249 -15.80 0.18 -18.42
N LYS A 250 -16.11 0.80 -19.58
CA LYS A 250 -17.07 0.27 -20.53
C LYS A 250 -16.57 -1.03 -21.17
N ALA A 251 -15.32 -1.07 -21.61
CA ALA A 251 -14.73 -2.27 -22.19
C ALA A 251 -14.81 -3.46 -21.21
N ARG A 252 -14.43 -3.23 -19.93
CA ARG A 252 -14.51 -4.25 -18.89
C ARG A 252 -15.94 -4.70 -18.60
N TYR A 253 -16.89 -3.76 -18.54
CA TYR A 253 -18.30 -4.09 -18.37
C TYR A 253 -18.84 -4.95 -19.53
N ASP A 254 -18.56 -4.57 -20.78
CA ASP A 254 -18.98 -5.32 -21.96
C ASP A 254 -18.39 -6.73 -22.00
N GLU A 255 -17.14 -6.91 -21.57
CA GLU A 255 -16.47 -8.19 -21.43
C GLU A 255 -17.18 -9.08 -20.40
N ILE A 256 -17.42 -8.57 -19.18
CA ILE A 256 -18.12 -9.30 -18.10
C ILE A 256 -19.52 -9.73 -18.55
N VAL A 257 -20.26 -8.84 -19.24
CA VAL A 257 -21.60 -9.16 -19.76
C VAL A 257 -21.53 -10.25 -20.82
N THR A 258 -20.53 -10.21 -21.69
CA THR A 258 -20.30 -11.21 -22.72
C THR A 258 -20.00 -12.58 -22.10
N GLU A 259 -19.04 -12.65 -21.18
CA GLU A 259 -18.70 -13.88 -20.46
C GLU A 259 -19.89 -14.46 -19.69
N ALA A 260 -20.65 -13.60 -18.99
CA ALA A 260 -21.84 -14.04 -18.27
C ALA A 260 -22.91 -14.59 -19.21
N SER A 261 -23.09 -13.97 -20.39
CA SER A 261 -24.05 -14.41 -21.41
C SER A 261 -23.65 -15.74 -22.04
N GLU A 262 -22.35 -15.95 -22.30
CA GLU A 262 -21.82 -17.20 -22.80
C GLU A 262 -21.96 -18.35 -21.80
N LYS A 263 -21.60 -18.10 -20.52
CA LYS A 263 -21.79 -19.08 -19.43
C LYS A 263 -23.26 -19.47 -19.26
N LEU A 264 -24.18 -18.51 -19.39
CA LEU A 264 -25.63 -18.76 -19.32
C LEU A 264 -26.10 -19.63 -20.50
N ALA A 265 -25.70 -19.29 -21.74
CA ALA A 265 -26.05 -20.04 -22.94
C ALA A 265 -25.52 -21.49 -22.89
N ASP A 266 -24.32 -21.70 -22.36
CA ASP A 266 -23.75 -23.02 -22.18
C ASP A 266 -24.47 -23.83 -21.08
N ALA A 267 -24.85 -23.18 -19.99
CA ALA A 267 -25.69 -23.80 -18.96
C ALA A 267 -27.06 -24.20 -19.50
N GLU A 268 -27.73 -23.38 -20.32
CA GLU A 268 -29.00 -23.70 -20.97
C GLU A 268 -28.88 -24.86 -21.91
N LYS A 269 -27.80 -24.95 -22.72
CA LYS A 269 -27.53 -26.12 -23.59
C LYS A 269 -27.35 -27.38 -22.77
N ALA A 270 -26.59 -27.35 -21.68
CA ALA A 270 -26.36 -28.49 -20.81
C ALA A 270 -27.65 -28.98 -20.15
N VAL A 271 -28.53 -28.09 -19.71
CA VAL A 271 -29.86 -28.42 -19.14
C VAL A 271 -30.74 -29.05 -20.25
N SER A 272 -30.79 -28.48 -21.45
CA SER A 272 -31.55 -29.01 -22.58
C SER A 272 -31.09 -30.41 -22.97
N TYR A 273 -29.77 -30.64 -23.01
CA TYR A 273 -29.21 -31.96 -23.29
C TYR A 273 -29.56 -32.99 -22.22
N THR A 274 -29.58 -32.60 -20.95
CA THR A 274 -29.96 -33.47 -19.84
C THR A 274 -31.45 -33.83 -19.89
N HIS A 275 -32.32 -32.88 -20.26
CA HIS A 275 -33.75 -33.13 -20.46
C HIS A 275 -34.03 -34.09 -21.62
N LEU A 276 -33.35 -33.95 -22.76
CA LEU A 276 -33.47 -34.85 -23.91
C LEU A 276 -33.06 -36.28 -23.53
N ARG A 277 -31.99 -36.44 -22.79
CA ARG A 277 -31.48 -37.75 -22.35
C ARG A 277 -32.41 -38.42 -21.33
N ALA A 278 -33.08 -37.66 -20.45
CA ALA A 278 -34.07 -38.16 -19.52
C ALA A 278 -35.31 -38.68 -20.25
N HIS A 279 -35.78 -37.99 -21.28
CA HIS A 279 -36.91 -38.43 -22.11
C HIS A 279 -36.61 -39.68 -22.94
N GLU A 280 -35.36 -39.86 -23.42
CA GLU A 280 -34.96 -41.10 -24.11
C GLU A 280 -34.98 -42.33 -23.17
N THR A 281 -34.57 -42.14 -21.90
CA THR A 281 -34.53 -43.23 -20.91
C THR A 281 -35.94 -43.66 -20.45
N ASP A 282 -36.91 -42.72 -20.37
CA ASP A 282 -38.31 -43.02 -20.03
C ASP A 282 -39.05 -43.71 -21.19
N SER A 283 -38.54 -43.66 -22.41
CA SER A 283 -39.14 -44.29 -23.58
C SER A 283 -38.75 -45.76 -23.76
N TYR A 284 -37.86 -46.30 -22.95
CA TYR A 284 -37.40 -47.70 -22.94
C TYR A 284 -37.88 -48.54 -21.75
N LEU A 285 -38.75 -47.97 -20.89
CA LEU A 285 -39.47 -48.71 -19.83
C LEU A 285 -40.95 -48.88 -20.21
#